data_be38aec16f169690e7f38f72bfc25ca0
#
_entry.id   be38aec16f169690e7f38f72bfc25ca0
#
_cell.length_a   1.000
_cell.length_b   1.000
_cell.length_c   1.000
_cell.angle_alpha   90.00
_cell.angle_beta   90.00
_cell.angle_gamma   90.00
#
_symmetry.space_group_name_H-M   'P 1'
#
loop_
_entity.id
_entity.type
_entity.pdbx_description
1 polymer ?
#
loop_
_entity_poly.entity_id
_entity_poly.type
_entity_poly.pdbx_seq_one_letter_code
_entity_poly.pdbx_strand_id
1 'polypeptide(L)'
;MKVLNCCWLALAACGFVSASVSAADIVDTAVGAGKFKTLAAALGAANLIDTLKGPGPFTVFAPSDDAFAKLPAETVGDLLKPENKGKLAGILTYHVVPGKVLAKQVVGLSGAVSVNGQRIDITTKDGTVMLDGATVVATDIECDNGVIHIIDSVLLPADKTIPETADKAGVFKTLLTAVKAAGLADTLSGKGPFTVFAPTDEAFAKLPKGTVESLLKPENKQKLVDILKYHVVSGRVYSEDAVKAKGTKTLEGSPVTISVRDSAAMINQSKLLSTDLDASNGVIHVIDAVLMPPAKTVNARLMLEAAVAEGSQLFNGGHHDACATLYQNTMNELMSSTISPSLKSHMTNVLNTASRQHSPTDRAWTLRRGIDQMYPQLPSNR
;
A
#
# COMPACT_ATOMS: atom_id res chain seq x y z
N MET A 1 58.77 -37.99 -69.82
CA MET A 1 59.87 -37.39 -69.06
C MET A 1 59.30 -36.23 -68.27
N LYS A 2 59.58 -36.19 -67.01
CA LYS A 2 59.24 -35.25 -65.88
C LYS A 2 58.12 -35.73 -65.01
N VAL A 3 58.53 -36.33 -63.91
CA VAL A 3 57.77 -36.77 -62.77
C VAL A 3 57.41 -35.51 -61.96
N LEU A 4 56.14 -35.33 -61.57
CA LEU A 4 55.73 -34.31 -60.63
C LEU A 4 55.35 -35.01 -59.35
N ASN A 5 56.16 -34.74 -58.27
CA ASN A 5 55.89 -35.09 -56.89
C ASN A 5 54.72 -34.28 -56.35
N CYS A 6 53.68 -34.96 -55.92
CA CYS A 6 52.58 -34.34 -55.13
C CYS A 6 52.90 -34.53 -53.65
N CYS A 7 53.27 -33.40 -53.01
CA CYS A 7 53.44 -33.31 -51.57
C CYS A 7 52.09 -33.06 -50.90
N TRP A 8 51.57 -34.01 -50.13
CA TRP A 8 50.38 -33.83 -49.31
C TRP A 8 50.73 -33.10 -48.03
N LEU A 9 50.29 -31.86 -47.88
CA LEU A 9 50.28 -31.17 -46.62
C LEU A 9 49.02 -31.60 -45.80
N ALA A 10 49.22 -32.35 -44.74
CA ALA A 10 48.21 -32.60 -43.73
C ALA A 10 48.04 -31.35 -42.87
N LEU A 11 46.92 -30.61 -43.05
CA LEU A 11 46.53 -29.54 -42.17
C LEU A 11 45.88 -30.15 -40.91
N ALA A 12 46.62 -30.19 -39.79
CA ALA A 12 46.07 -30.51 -38.50
C ALA A 12 45.16 -29.34 -38.05
N ALA A 13 43.84 -29.51 -38.16
CA ALA A 13 42.88 -28.61 -37.55
C ALA A 13 42.91 -28.78 -36.04
N CYS A 14 43.65 -27.89 -35.37
CA CYS A 14 43.61 -27.75 -33.93
C CYS A 14 42.29 -27.06 -33.56
N GLY A 15 41.28 -27.84 -33.19
CA GLY A 15 40.01 -27.35 -32.69
C GLY A 15 40.22 -26.65 -31.36
N PHE A 16 40.22 -25.35 -31.37
CA PHE A 16 40.04 -24.58 -30.15
C PHE A 16 38.65 -24.85 -29.61
N VAL A 17 38.53 -25.78 -28.69
CA VAL A 17 37.33 -25.85 -27.82
C VAL A 17 37.41 -24.61 -26.92
N SER A 18 36.75 -23.55 -27.33
CA SER A 18 36.41 -22.45 -26.44
C SER A 18 35.55 -23.02 -25.33
N ALA A 19 36.15 -23.42 -24.24
CA ALA A 19 35.44 -23.65 -23.01
C ALA A 19 34.78 -22.29 -22.67
N SER A 20 33.46 -22.18 -22.91
CA SER A 20 32.68 -21.11 -22.35
C SER A 20 32.81 -21.25 -20.85
N VAL A 21 33.64 -20.42 -20.22
CA VAL A 21 33.58 -20.23 -18.78
C VAL A 21 32.22 -19.61 -18.55
N SER A 22 31.25 -20.44 -18.20
CA SER A 22 29.98 -19.95 -17.68
C SER A 22 30.33 -19.18 -16.42
N ALA A 23 29.97 -17.92 -16.35
CA ALA A 23 30.09 -17.18 -15.11
C ALA A 23 29.24 -17.94 -14.06
N ALA A 24 29.66 -17.93 -12.81
CA ALA A 24 28.90 -18.59 -11.77
C ALA A 24 27.62 -17.77 -11.44
N ASP A 25 26.59 -18.44 -10.94
CA ASP A 25 25.41 -17.73 -10.45
C ASP A 25 25.75 -16.86 -9.22
N ILE A 26 24.78 -16.06 -8.77
CA ILE A 26 24.95 -15.13 -7.62
C ILE A 26 25.41 -15.88 -6.37
N VAL A 27 24.84 -17.07 -6.10
CA VAL A 27 25.14 -17.83 -4.88
C VAL A 27 26.56 -18.40 -4.95
N ASP A 28 26.92 -19.04 -6.07
CA ASP A 28 28.23 -19.65 -6.26
C ASP A 28 29.35 -18.58 -6.30
N THR A 29 29.07 -17.43 -6.91
CA THR A 29 29.97 -16.27 -6.90
C THR A 29 30.18 -15.73 -5.48
N ALA A 30 29.10 -15.58 -4.70
CA ALA A 30 29.19 -15.12 -3.31
C ALA A 30 29.98 -16.11 -2.43
N VAL A 31 29.71 -17.41 -2.54
CA VAL A 31 30.42 -18.46 -1.81
C VAL A 31 31.91 -18.46 -2.19
N GLY A 32 32.22 -18.37 -3.50
CA GLY A 32 33.60 -18.35 -4.00
C GLY A 32 34.40 -17.13 -3.54
N ALA A 33 33.75 -16.00 -3.27
CA ALA A 33 34.42 -14.79 -2.78
C ALA A 33 34.95 -14.90 -1.33
N GLY A 34 34.46 -15.87 -0.54
CA GLY A 34 34.93 -16.16 0.82
C GLY A 34 34.61 -15.10 1.89
N LYS A 35 33.87 -14.07 1.54
CA LYS A 35 33.52 -12.92 2.41
C LYS A 35 32.02 -12.90 2.86
N PHE A 36 31.27 -13.94 2.52
CA PHE A 36 29.82 -14.00 2.71
C PHE A 36 29.39 -15.29 3.41
N LYS A 37 30.21 -15.80 4.33
CA LYS A 37 29.90 -17.06 5.05
C LYS A 37 28.61 -16.97 5.84
N THR A 38 28.41 -15.86 6.54
CA THR A 38 27.21 -15.61 7.34
C THR A 38 25.97 -15.46 6.44
N LEU A 39 26.08 -14.74 5.30
CA LEU A 39 25.01 -14.63 4.32
C LEU A 39 24.62 -15.98 3.73
N ALA A 40 25.60 -16.81 3.36
CA ALA A 40 25.36 -18.15 2.82
C ALA A 40 24.64 -19.06 3.83
N ALA A 41 25.04 -19.01 5.11
CA ALA A 41 24.37 -19.72 6.19
C ALA A 41 22.92 -19.24 6.38
N ALA A 42 22.69 -17.92 6.33
CA ALA A 42 21.36 -17.31 6.43
C ALA A 42 20.45 -17.72 5.26
N LEU A 43 20.98 -17.71 4.02
CA LEU A 43 20.23 -18.16 2.84
C LEU A 43 19.83 -19.65 2.96
N GLY A 44 20.72 -20.49 3.49
CA GLY A 44 20.43 -21.90 3.77
C GLY A 44 19.32 -22.05 4.81
N ALA A 45 19.41 -21.34 5.93
CA ALA A 45 18.41 -21.39 7.01
C ALA A 45 17.01 -20.89 6.54
N ALA A 46 16.98 -19.90 5.64
CA ALA A 46 15.76 -19.37 5.04
C ALA A 46 15.19 -20.24 3.90
N ASN A 47 15.93 -21.23 3.38
CA ASN A 47 15.62 -22.00 2.16
C ASN A 47 15.49 -21.11 0.91
N LEU A 48 16.35 -20.11 0.74
CA LEU A 48 16.33 -19.18 -0.38
C LEU A 48 17.43 -19.44 -1.42
N ILE A 49 18.30 -20.43 -1.22
CA ILE A 49 19.40 -20.75 -2.13
C ILE A 49 18.86 -21.07 -3.52
N ASP A 50 17.90 -22.00 -3.65
CA ASP A 50 17.35 -22.40 -4.95
C ASP A 50 16.62 -21.24 -5.65
N THR A 51 15.99 -20.35 -4.88
CA THR A 51 15.33 -19.15 -5.41
C THR A 51 16.33 -18.20 -6.05
N LEU A 52 17.48 -17.96 -5.41
CA LEU A 52 18.52 -17.09 -5.92
C LEU A 52 19.39 -17.75 -7.01
N LYS A 53 19.40 -19.07 -7.12
CA LYS A 53 19.98 -19.81 -8.24
C LYS A 53 19.04 -19.86 -9.47
N GLY A 54 17.80 -19.42 -9.30
CA GLY A 54 16.80 -19.38 -10.37
C GLY A 54 17.12 -18.38 -11.47
N PRO A 55 16.28 -18.36 -12.54
CA PRO A 55 16.46 -17.45 -13.66
C PRO A 55 16.22 -16.01 -13.21
N GLY A 56 17.31 -15.22 -13.16
CA GLY A 56 17.23 -13.79 -12.86
C GLY A 56 16.57 -12.99 -14.02
N PRO A 57 16.98 -11.74 -14.23
CA PRO A 57 18.09 -11.10 -13.52
C PRO A 57 17.75 -10.57 -12.14
N PHE A 58 18.72 -10.63 -11.21
CA PHE A 58 18.62 -10.07 -9.86
C PHE A 58 19.76 -9.09 -9.58
N THR A 59 19.51 -8.11 -8.75
CA THR A 59 20.53 -7.28 -8.11
C THR A 59 20.54 -7.62 -6.62
N VAL A 60 21.66 -8.08 -6.11
CA VAL A 60 21.81 -8.44 -4.70
C VAL A 60 22.75 -7.47 -4.00
N PHE A 61 22.23 -6.79 -3.00
CA PHE A 61 23.03 -5.98 -2.07
C PHE A 61 23.55 -6.91 -0.96
N ALA A 62 24.73 -7.45 -1.11
CA ALA A 62 25.29 -8.49 -0.26
C ALA A 62 26.06 -7.90 0.93
N PRO A 63 25.59 -8.05 2.17
CA PRO A 63 26.34 -7.67 3.36
C PRO A 63 27.51 -8.63 3.56
N SER A 64 28.70 -8.08 3.78
CA SER A 64 29.91 -8.86 4.11
C SER A 64 29.80 -9.48 5.52
N ASP A 65 30.68 -10.41 5.85
CA ASP A 65 30.77 -10.95 7.22
C ASP A 65 31.06 -9.83 8.25
N ASP A 66 31.85 -8.80 7.88
CA ASP A 66 32.05 -7.60 8.70
C ASP A 66 30.76 -6.76 8.88
N ALA A 67 29.90 -6.73 7.87
CA ALA A 67 28.59 -6.08 7.98
C ALA A 67 27.68 -6.78 9.00
N PHE A 68 27.68 -8.10 9.01
CA PHE A 68 26.96 -8.88 10.01
C PHE A 68 27.55 -8.73 11.41
N ALA A 69 28.87 -8.56 11.54
CA ALA A 69 29.52 -8.33 12.83
C ALA A 69 29.14 -7.00 13.49
N LYS A 70 28.60 -6.04 12.73
CA LYS A 70 28.04 -4.79 13.29
C LYS A 70 26.69 -4.99 13.99
N LEU A 71 25.97 -6.09 13.70
CA LEU A 71 24.73 -6.41 14.42
C LEU A 71 25.08 -6.97 15.82
N PRO A 72 24.18 -6.78 16.81
CA PRO A 72 24.32 -7.46 18.09
C PRO A 72 24.42 -8.98 17.89
N ALA A 73 25.37 -9.62 18.54
CA ALA A 73 25.65 -11.06 18.35
C ALA A 73 24.40 -11.94 18.61
N GLU A 74 23.56 -11.54 19.57
CA GLU A 74 22.28 -12.21 19.88
C GLU A 74 21.30 -12.12 18.71
N THR A 75 21.30 -10.99 17.98
CA THR A 75 20.38 -10.77 16.84
C THR A 75 20.63 -11.75 15.71
N VAL A 76 21.89 -11.99 15.34
CA VAL A 76 22.23 -12.95 14.27
C VAL A 76 21.86 -14.36 14.69
N GLY A 77 22.17 -14.75 15.95
CA GLY A 77 21.81 -16.05 16.50
C GLY A 77 20.29 -16.26 16.54
N ASP A 78 19.54 -15.24 16.93
CA ASP A 78 18.07 -15.30 16.98
C ASP A 78 17.45 -15.39 15.58
N LEU A 79 17.98 -14.66 14.60
CA LEU A 79 17.47 -14.72 13.22
C LEU A 79 17.64 -16.11 12.58
N LEU A 80 18.68 -16.86 12.97
CA LEU A 80 18.94 -18.22 12.45
C LEU A 80 18.06 -19.31 13.09
N LYS A 81 17.30 -18.98 14.13
CA LYS A 81 16.38 -19.96 14.77
C LYS A 81 15.22 -20.29 13.85
N PRO A 82 14.71 -21.54 13.85
CA PRO A 82 13.62 -21.98 12.99
C PRO A 82 12.34 -21.13 13.13
N GLU A 83 12.02 -20.68 14.36
CA GLU A 83 10.87 -19.83 14.65
C GLU A 83 10.95 -18.45 13.97
N ASN A 84 12.14 -17.97 13.68
CA ASN A 84 12.41 -16.68 13.03
C ASN A 84 12.64 -16.78 11.52
N LYS A 85 12.44 -17.95 10.92
CA LYS A 85 12.64 -18.20 9.49
C LYS A 85 11.92 -17.19 8.60
N GLY A 86 10.68 -16.84 8.92
CA GLY A 86 9.90 -15.85 8.16
C GLY A 86 10.51 -14.45 8.22
N LYS A 87 10.99 -14.04 9.40
CA LYS A 87 11.69 -12.76 9.59
C LYS A 87 13.02 -12.72 8.82
N LEU A 88 13.78 -13.81 8.91
CA LEU A 88 15.03 -13.95 8.16
C LEU A 88 14.81 -13.89 6.65
N ALA A 89 13.81 -14.61 6.14
CA ALA A 89 13.43 -14.57 4.74
C ALA A 89 13.03 -13.15 4.29
N GLY A 90 12.27 -12.42 5.12
CA GLY A 90 11.92 -11.03 4.88
C GLY A 90 13.15 -10.11 4.77
N ILE A 91 14.12 -10.26 5.67
CA ILE A 91 15.39 -9.52 5.63
C ILE A 91 16.18 -9.86 4.36
N LEU A 92 16.35 -11.16 4.04
CA LEU A 92 17.11 -11.58 2.87
C LEU A 92 16.49 -11.16 1.56
N THR A 93 15.17 -11.25 1.43
CA THR A 93 14.43 -10.77 0.24
C THR A 93 14.43 -9.24 0.14
N TYR A 94 14.63 -8.52 1.23
CA TYR A 94 14.84 -7.07 1.22
C TYR A 94 16.18 -6.68 0.57
N HIS A 95 17.21 -7.52 0.65
CA HIS A 95 18.49 -7.30 0.00
C HIS A 95 18.51 -7.59 -1.50
N VAL A 96 17.40 -8.08 -2.07
CA VAL A 96 17.31 -8.49 -3.47
C VAL A 96 16.33 -7.58 -4.21
N VAL A 97 16.78 -7.01 -5.32
CA VAL A 97 15.97 -6.20 -6.23
C VAL A 97 15.80 -6.95 -7.54
N PRO A 98 14.59 -7.05 -8.10
CA PRO A 98 14.37 -7.61 -9.41
C PRO A 98 15.05 -6.78 -10.51
N GLY A 99 15.69 -7.45 -11.46
CA GLY A 99 16.42 -6.78 -12.54
C GLY A 99 17.92 -6.67 -12.28
N LYS A 100 18.69 -6.43 -13.34
CA LYS A 100 20.13 -6.17 -13.27
C LYS A 100 20.35 -4.66 -13.27
N VAL A 101 20.70 -4.09 -12.12
CA VAL A 101 20.95 -2.66 -11.92
C VAL A 101 22.42 -2.45 -11.62
N LEU A 102 23.17 -1.91 -12.57
CA LEU A 102 24.60 -1.61 -12.41
C LEU A 102 24.79 -0.32 -11.60
N ALA A 103 25.97 -0.14 -11.01
CA ALA A 103 26.33 1.02 -10.18
C ALA A 103 25.99 2.36 -10.87
N LYS A 104 26.28 2.48 -12.16
CA LYS A 104 25.96 3.67 -12.94
C LYS A 104 24.46 4.00 -12.97
N GLN A 105 23.60 2.99 -12.91
CA GLN A 105 22.14 3.16 -12.88
C GLN A 105 21.67 3.46 -11.45
N VAL A 106 22.27 2.81 -10.44
CA VAL A 106 21.95 3.02 -9.01
C VAL A 106 22.12 4.48 -8.63
N VAL A 107 23.19 5.15 -9.07
CA VAL A 107 23.46 6.58 -8.78
C VAL A 107 22.33 7.52 -9.25
N GLY A 108 21.56 7.11 -10.27
CA GLY A 108 20.45 7.90 -10.82
C GLY A 108 19.08 7.61 -10.16
N LEU A 109 19.01 6.66 -9.22
CA LEU A 109 17.77 6.28 -8.56
C LEU A 109 17.72 6.91 -7.16
N SER A 110 16.51 7.25 -6.73
CA SER A 110 16.22 7.66 -5.35
C SER A 110 15.81 6.48 -4.48
N GLY A 111 15.51 5.32 -5.07
CA GLY A 111 15.18 4.08 -4.38
C GLY A 111 14.91 2.93 -5.33
N ALA A 112 14.88 1.72 -4.78
CA ALA A 112 14.58 0.49 -5.51
C ALA A 112 13.64 -0.39 -4.70
N VAL A 113 12.60 -0.92 -5.34
CA VAL A 113 11.66 -1.84 -4.69
C VAL A 113 12.28 -3.23 -4.65
N SER A 114 12.42 -3.78 -3.46
CA SER A 114 12.98 -5.10 -3.22
C SER A 114 11.97 -6.23 -3.43
N VAL A 115 12.44 -7.46 -3.47
CA VAL A 115 11.60 -8.66 -3.61
C VAL A 115 10.60 -8.81 -2.44
N ASN A 116 10.93 -8.28 -1.25
CA ASN A 116 9.98 -8.28 -0.13
C ASN A 116 8.87 -7.22 -0.28
N GLY A 117 8.94 -6.37 -1.31
CA GLY A 117 7.96 -5.34 -1.61
C GLY A 117 8.19 -4.00 -0.91
N GLN A 118 9.16 -3.86 -0.02
CA GLN A 118 9.57 -2.59 0.57
C GLN A 118 10.64 -1.92 -0.30
N ARG A 119 10.73 -0.59 -0.22
CA ARG A 119 11.71 0.20 -0.95
C ARG A 119 12.99 0.31 -0.15
N ILE A 120 14.12 0.17 -0.83
CA ILE A 120 15.44 0.55 -0.35
C ILE A 120 15.68 1.98 -0.80
N ASP A 121 15.89 2.90 0.12
CA ASP A 121 16.22 4.29 -0.21
C ASP A 121 17.68 4.42 -0.65
N ILE A 122 17.88 5.05 -1.79
CA ILE A 122 19.19 5.24 -2.40
C ILE A 122 19.57 6.72 -2.28
N THR A 123 20.69 6.98 -1.63
CA THR A 123 21.26 8.32 -1.52
C THR A 123 22.69 8.33 -2.00
N THR A 124 23.10 9.42 -2.64
CA THR A 124 24.51 9.61 -3.06
C THR A 124 25.06 10.83 -2.36
N LYS A 125 26.12 10.64 -1.58
CA LYS A 125 26.80 11.70 -0.87
C LYS A 125 28.30 11.61 -1.14
N ASP A 126 28.88 12.71 -1.62
CA ASP A 126 30.33 12.82 -1.91
C ASP A 126 30.86 11.66 -2.81
N GLY A 127 30.04 11.26 -3.80
CA GLY A 127 30.36 10.14 -4.71
C GLY A 127 30.18 8.74 -4.11
N THR A 128 29.76 8.63 -2.85
CA THR A 128 29.49 7.37 -2.17
C THR A 128 27.99 7.06 -2.23
N VAL A 129 27.64 5.87 -2.69
CA VAL A 129 26.26 5.38 -2.70
C VAL A 129 25.92 4.75 -1.35
N MET A 130 24.80 5.14 -0.79
CA MET A 130 24.27 4.60 0.46
C MET A 130 22.86 4.04 0.22
N LEU A 131 22.56 2.92 0.85
CA LEU A 131 21.30 2.18 0.81
C LEU A 131 20.76 2.10 2.24
N ASP A 132 19.68 2.80 2.57
CA ASP A 132 19.13 2.89 3.94
C ASP A 132 20.22 3.20 5.00
N GLY A 133 21.24 3.98 4.61
CA GLY A 133 22.36 4.30 5.47
C GLY A 133 23.54 3.31 5.41
N ALA A 134 23.41 2.14 4.78
CA ALA A 134 24.52 1.23 4.51
C ALA A 134 25.35 1.71 3.31
N THR A 135 26.66 1.66 3.41
CA THR A 135 27.58 2.10 2.35
C THR A 135 27.83 0.97 1.35
N VAL A 136 27.74 1.27 0.05
CA VAL A 136 28.18 0.35 -1.00
C VAL A 136 29.70 0.41 -1.12
N VAL A 137 30.39 -0.69 -0.77
CA VAL A 137 31.86 -0.77 -0.72
C VAL A 137 32.48 -1.39 -1.96
N ALA A 138 31.73 -2.19 -2.73
CA ALA A 138 32.12 -2.68 -4.03
C ALA A 138 30.91 -2.91 -4.91
N THR A 139 31.07 -2.70 -6.20
CA THR A 139 29.96 -2.72 -7.17
C THR A 139 30.25 -3.65 -8.34
N ASP A 140 29.21 -4.00 -9.07
CA ASP A 140 29.24 -4.63 -10.39
C ASP A 140 29.98 -5.97 -10.45
N ILE A 141 29.84 -6.81 -9.41
CA ILE A 141 30.27 -8.20 -9.48
C ILE A 141 29.24 -8.95 -10.32
N GLU A 142 29.57 -9.16 -11.60
CA GLU A 142 28.66 -9.77 -12.56
C GLU A 142 28.55 -11.29 -12.37
N CYS A 143 27.32 -11.80 -12.46
CA CYS A 143 26.96 -13.21 -12.38
C CYS A 143 26.05 -13.58 -13.56
N ASP A 144 25.90 -14.88 -13.87
CA ASP A 144 25.05 -15.36 -14.96
C ASP A 144 23.58 -14.92 -14.80
N ASN A 145 23.08 -14.89 -13.57
CA ASN A 145 21.70 -14.56 -13.27
C ASN A 145 21.54 -13.20 -12.55
N GLY A 146 22.55 -12.31 -12.58
CA GLY A 146 22.42 -10.97 -11.99
C GLY A 146 23.71 -10.25 -11.68
N VAL A 147 23.67 -9.39 -10.66
CA VAL A 147 24.81 -8.59 -10.20
C VAL A 147 24.81 -8.49 -8.68
N ILE A 148 26.00 -8.49 -8.08
CA ILE A 148 26.18 -8.29 -6.63
C ILE A 148 26.85 -6.95 -6.38
N HIS A 149 26.30 -6.19 -5.43
CA HIS A 149 26.95 -5.02 -4.82
C HIS A 149 27.22 -5.33 -3.36
N ILE A 150 28.43 -5.11 -2.88
CA ILE A 150 28.81 -5.38 -1.50
C ILE A 150 28.49 -4.16 -0.64
N ILE A 151 27.82 -4.39 0.48
CA ILE A 151 27.47 -3.36 1.46
C ILE A 151 28.13 -3.62 2.82
N ASP A 152 28.38 -2.53 3.54
CA ASP A 152 29.08 -2.54 4.83
C ASP A 152 28.16 -2.77 6.04
N SER A 153 26.86 -2.83 5.83
CA SER A 153 25.87 -3.02 6.90
C SER A 153 24.65 -3.80 6.37
N VAL A 154 23.98 -4.55 7.24
CA VAL A 154 22.77 -5.32 6.89
C VAL A 154 21.59 -4.38 6.78
N LEU A 155 20.84 -4.45 5.67
CA LEU A 155 19.60 -3.71 5.48
C LEU A 155 18.48 -4.36 6.30
N LEU A 156 17.74 -3.57 7.05
CA LEU A 156 16.62 -4.06 7.88
C LEU A 156 15.32 -3.46 7.35
N PRO A 157 14.40 -4.29 6.83
CA PRO A 157 13.10 -3.79 6.43
C PRO A 157 12.30 -3.29 7.64
N ALA A 158 11.33 -2.41 7.40
CA ALA A 158 10.38 -2.00 8.43
C ALA A 158 9.64 -3.23 8.98
N ASP A 159 9.68 -3.43 10.28
CA ASP A 159 9.11 -4.59 10.99
C ASP A 159 7.78 -4.30 11.68
N LYS A 160 7.42 -3.01 11.82
CA LYS A 160 6.20 -2.54 12.46
C LYS A 160 5.08 -2.34 11.45
N THR A 161 3.86 -2.70 11.85
CA THR A 161 2.65 -2.43 11.07
C THR A 161 2.36 -0.93 10.95
N ILE A 162 1.47 -0.55 10.04
CA ILE A 162 1.07 0.85 9.84
C ILE A 162 0.62 1.52 11.16
N PRO A 163 -0.27 0.92 11.98
CA PRO A 163 -0.65 1.53 13.25
C PRO A 163 0.50 1.66 14.25
N GLU A 164 1.39 0.66 14.34
CA GLU A 164 2.56 0.71 15.22
C GLU A 164 3.59 1.74 14.77
N THR A 165 3.79 1.88 13.45
CA THR A 165 4.67 2.90 12.87
C THR A 165 4.12 4.30 13.13
N ALA A 166 2.80 4.49 12.97
CA ALA A 166 2.11 5.74 13.28
C ALA A 166 2.19 6.09 14.77
N ASP A 167 2.02 5.10 15.66
CA ASP A 167 2.14 5.32 17.12
C ASP A 167 3.56 5.75 17.50
N LYS A 168 4.58 5.09 16.94
CA LYS A 168 5.99 5.45 17.17
C LYS A 168 6.33 6.86 16.69
N ALA A 169 5.71 7.33 15.62
CA ALA A 169 5.91 8.68 15.08
C ALA A 169 5.36 9.78 16.02
N GLY A 170 4.39 9.47 16.88
CA GLY A 170 3.91 10.33 17.96
C GLY A 170 3.04 11.53 17.56
N VAL A 171 2.77 11.73 16.26
CA VAL A 171 2.03 12.87 15.69
C VAL A 171 0.65 12.49 15.13
N PHE A 172 0.19 11.25 15.37
CA PHE A 172 -1.04 10.68 14.84
C PHE A 172 -2.02 10.18 15.91
N LYS A 173 -1.98 10.76 17.11
CA LYS A 173 -2.81 10.33 18.26
C LYS A 173 -4.30 10.37 17.95
N THR A 174 -4.75 11.44 17.29
CA THR A 174 -6.15 11.63 16.90
C THR A 174 -6.56 10.61 15.85
N LEU A 175 -5.71 10.37 14.83
CA LEU A 175 -5.94 9.36 13.81
C LEU A 175 -6.07 7.95 14.42
N LEU A 176 -5.15 7.57 15.30
CA LEU A 176 -5.16 6.25 15.96
C LEU A 176 -6.41 6.07 16.83
N THR A 177 -6.85 7.14 17.52
CA THR A 177 -8.10 7.13 18.27
C THR A 177 -9.31 6.92 17.35
N ALA A 178 -9.34 7.63 16.22
CA ALA A 178 -10.39 7.48 15.21
C ALA A 178 -10.43 6.07 14.59
N VAL A 179 -9.26 5.51 14.27
CA VAL A 179 -9.12 4.13 13.74
C VAL A 179 -9.65 3.09 14.72
N LYS A 180 -9.34 3.24 16.02
CA LYS A 180 -9.85 2.37 17.09
C LYS A 180 -11.37 2.50 17.24
N ALA A 181 -11.90 3.73 17.26
CA ALA A 181 -13.33 3.98 17.37
C ALA A 181 -14.14 3.43 16.17
N ALA A 182 -13.56 3.49 14.98
CA ALA A 182 -14.14 2.92 13.76
C ALA A 182 -14.09 1.38 13.73
N GLY A 183 -13.24 0.74 14.54
CA GLY A 183 -12.99 -0.70 14.50
C GLY A 183 -12.12 -1.13 13.31
N LEU A 184 -11.25 -0.26 12.82
CA LEU A 184 -10.38 -0.52 11.66
C LEU A 184 -8.93 -0.87 12.05
N ALA A 185 -8.62 -0.94 13.35
CA ALA A 185 -7.25 -1.20 13.82
C ALA A 185 -6.73 -2.57 13.33
N ASP A 186 -7.53 -3.63 13.46
CA ASP A 186 -7.16 -4.97 13.00
C ASP A 186 -7.03 -5.05 11.49
N THR A 187 -7.88 -4.32 10.75
CA THR A 187 -7.82 -4.25 9.29
C THR A 187 -6.50 -3.61 8.83
N LEU A 188 -6.09 -2.49 9.45
CA LEU A 188 -4.86 -1.79 9.13
C LEU A 188 -3.59 -2.47 9.69
N SER A 189 -3.73 -3.36 10.66
CA SER A 189 -2.65 -4.23 11.14
C SER A 189 -2.55 -5.55 10.35
N GLY A 190 -3.54 -5.83 9.53
CA GLY A 190 -3.63 -7.06 8.73
C GLY A 190 -2.63 -7.12 7.58
N LYS A 191 -2.76 -8.20 6.79
CA LYS A 191 -1.93 -8.43 5.59
C LYS A 191 -2.24 -7.37 4.53
N GLY A 192 -1.37 -6.37 4.42
CA GLY A 192 -1.43 -5.40 3.33
C GLY A 192 -1.09 -6.01 1.96
N PRO A 193 -0.46 -5.26 1.06
CA PRO A 193 0.04 -3.91 1.35
C PRO A 193 -1.03 -2.82 1.27
N PHE A 194 -0.85 -1.77 2.08
CA PHE A 194 -1.70 -0.57 2.07
C PHE A 194 -0.85 0.68 1.90
N THR A 195 -1.45 1.72 1.32
CA THR A 195 -0.93 3.08 1.36
C THR A 195 -1.88 3.93 2.20
N VAL A 196 -1.38 4.57 3.23
CA VAL A 196 -2.18 5.39 4.14
C VAL A 196 -1.75 6.85 4.03
N PHE A 197 -2.68 7.73 3.69
CA PHE A 197 -2.51 9.18 3.78
C PHE A 197 -2.89 9.61 5.19
N ALA A 198 -1.90 9.76 6.07
CA ALA A 198 -2.09 9.98 7.50
C ALA A 198 -2.11 11.47 7.86
N PRO A 199 -3.27 12.04 8.24
CA PRO A 199 -3.34 13.40 8.74
C PRO A 199 -2.73 13.48 10.14
N THR A 200 -1.91 14.51 10.38
CA THR A 200 -1.34 14.79 11.70
C THR A 200 -2.40 15.29 12.68
N ASP A 201 -2.06 15.32 13.98
CA ASP A 201 -2.94 15.93 14.99
C ASP A 201 -3.25 17.40 14.67
N GLU A 202 -2.28 18.13 14.08
CA GLU A 202 -2.47 19.50 13.60
C GLU A 202 -3.45 19.57 12.40
N ALA A 203 -3.45 18.56 11.52
CA ALA A 203 -4.41 18.47 10.43
C ALA A 203 -5.85 18.32 10.96
N PHE A 204 -6.04 17.52 12.01
CA PHE A 204 -7.35 17.41 12.67
C PHE A 204 -7.76 18.71 13.40
N ALA A 205 -6.80 19.44 13.95
CA ALA A 205 -7.08 20.73 14.62
C ALA A 205 -7.58 21.82 13.63
N LYS A 206 -7.33 21.68 12.33
CA LYS A 206 -7.88 22.57 11.29
C LYS A 206 -9.37 22.35 11.02
N LEU A 207 -9.95 21.23 11.45
CA LEU A 207 -11.38 20.97 11.31
C LEU A 207 -12.20 21.91 12.20
N PRO A 208 -13.46 22.24 11.81
CA PRO A 208 -14.36 23.01 12.66
C PRO A 208 -14.50 22.39 14.05
N LYS A 209 -14.54 23.23 15.08
CA LYS A 209 -14.68 22.77 16.48
C LYS A 209 -15.87 21.84 16.64
N GLY A 210 -15.68 20.75 17.37
CA GLY A 210 -16.71 19.72 17.60
C GLY A 210 -16.87 18.69 16.48
N THR A 211 -16.15 18.83 15.34
CA THR A 211 -16.26 17.86 14.24
C THR A 211 -15.68 16.52 14.64
N VAL A 212 -14.50 16.48 15.24
CA VAL A 212 -13.83 15.24 15.67
C VAL A 212 -14.68 14.53 16.73
N GLU A 213 -15.14 15.25 17.73
CA GLU A 213 -16.00 14.72 18.79
C GLU A 213 -17.31 14.18 18.23
N SER A 214 -17.90 14.88 17.24
CA SER A 214 -19.10 14.41 16.56
C SER A 214 -18.85 13.12 15.77
N LEU A 215 -17.72 13.01 15.05
CA LEU A 215 -17.37 11.82 14.27
C LEU A 215 -17.11 10.60 15.16
N LEU A 216 -16.64 10.79 16.38
CA LEU A 216 -16.37 9.72 17.33
C LEU A 216 -17.62 9.15 18.00
N LYS A 217 -18.79 9.81 17.85
CA LYS A 217 -20.04 9.31 18.42
C LYS A 217 -20.54 8.06 17.67
N PRO A 218 -21.17 7.10 18.38
CA PRO A 218 -21.67 5.86 17.78
C PRO A 218 -22.58 6.06 16.57
N GLU A 219 -23.44 7.08 16.59
CA GLU A 219 -24.34 7.42 15.48
C GLU A 219 -23.62 7.86 14.20
N ASN A 220 -22.39 8.32 14.31
CA ASN A 220 -21.56 8.76 13.17
C ASN A 220 -20.48 7.72 12.76
N LYS A 221 -20.52 6.53 13.34
CA LYS A 221 -19.48 5.49 13.12
C LYS A 221 -19.30 5.18 11.63
N GLN A 222 -20.38 5.04 10.87
CA GLN A 222 -20.29 4.74 9.43
C GLN A 222 -19.58 5.87 8.67
N LYS A 223 -19.91 7.13 8.98
CA LYS A 223 -19.26 8.30 8.38
C LYS A 223 -17.76 8.35 8.71
N LEU A 224 -17.40 8.01 9.94
CA LEU A 224 -16.00 7.90 10.35
C LEU A 224 -15.26 6.79 9.57
N VAL A 225 -15.89 5.62 9.43
CA VAL A 225 -15.36 4.51 8.63
C VAL A 225 -15.14 4.93 7.17
N ASP A 226 -16.09 5.62 6.54
CA ASP A 226 -15.97 6.08 5.15
C ASP A 226 -14.84 7.10 5.00
N ILE A 227 -14.72 8.07 5.93
CA ILE A 227 -13.61 9.02 5.93
C ILE A 227 -12.27 8.29 6.08
N LEU A 228 -12.13 7.36 7.01
CA LEU A 228 -10.88 6.63 7.21
C LEU A 228 -10.53 5.74 6.02
N LYS A 229 -11.50 5.06 5.41
CA LYS A 229 -11.29 4.29 4.18
C LYS A 229 -10.91 5.17 2.99
N TYR A 230 -11.33 6.43 2.97
CA TYR A 230 -10.93 7.39 1.94
C TYR A 230 -9.45 7.82 2.07
N HIS A 231 -8.84 7.64 3.23
CA HIS A 231 -7.41 7.85 3.48
C HIS A 231 -6.55 6.64 3.13
N VAL A 232 -7.15 5.50 2.73
CA VAL A 232 -6.43 4.25 2.50
C VAL A 232 -6.59 3.79 1.05
N VAL A 233 -5.48 3.41 0.45
CA VAL A 233 -5.39 2.82 -0.89
C VAL A 233 -4.85 1.40 -0.76
N SER A 234 -5.35 0.47 -1.57
CA SER A 234 -4.79 -0.87 -1.68
C SER A 234 -3.48 -0.83 -2.48
N GLY A 235 -2.51 -1.58 -2.03
CA GLY A 235 -1.17 -1.59 -2.64
C GLY A 235 -0.20 -0.66 -1.92
N ARG A 236 1.08 -0.86 -2.20
CA ARG A 236 2.16 0.00 -1.73
C ARG A 236 2.49 0.97 -2.86
N VAL A 237 2.14 2.23 -2.71
CA VAL A 237 2.32 3.29 -3.72
C VAL A 237 3.29 4.32 -3.16
N TYR A 238 4.49 4.33 -3.67
CA TYR A 238 5.51 5.32 -3.30
C TYR A 238 5.27 6.67 -3.99
N SER A 239 5.83 7.72 -3.43
CA SER A 239 5.58 9.11 -3.87
C SER A 239 5.88 9.34 -5.35
N GLU A 240 6.93 8.73 -5.88
CA GLU A 240 7.30 8.84 -7.29
C GLU A 240 6.25 8.23 -8.23
N ASP A 241 5.73 7.05 -7.87
CA ASP A 241 4.70 6.37 -8.66
C ASP A 241 3.34 7.05 -8.49
N ALA A 242 3.06 7.55 -7.30
CA ALA A 242 1.87 8.33 -6.99
C ALA A 242 1.76 9.58 -7.88
N VAL A 243 2.85 10.33 -8.01
CA VAL A 243 2.91 11.53 -8.88
C VAL A 243 2.74 11.16 -10.36
N LYS A 244 3.34 10.07 -10.83
CA LYS A 244 3.19 9.59 -12.22
C LYS A 244 1.74 9.17 -12.52
N ALA A 245 1.08 8.50 -11.56
CA ALA A 245 -0.28 8.01 -11.70
C ALA A 245 -1.35 9.13 -11.69
N LYS A 246 -1.03 10.32 -11.15
CA LYS A 246 -1.92 11.49 -11.02
C LYS A 246 -3.19 11.26 -10.18
N GLY A 247 -3.38 10.07 -9.66
CA GLY A 247 -4.52 9.70 -8.82
C GLY A 247 -4.69 8.20 -8.67
N THR A 248 -5.47 7.81 -7.67
CA THR A 248 -5.74 6.40 -7.37
C THR A 248 -7.09 6.25 -6.69
N LYS A 249 -7.64 5.04 -6.70
CA LYS A 249 -8.90 4.71 -6.04
C LYS A 249 -8.65 4.30 -4.59
N THR A 250 -9.41 4.86 -3.67
CA THR A 250 -9.32 4.55 -2.24
C THR A 250 -10.15 3.31 -1.87
N LEU A 251 -9.98 2.80 -0.64
CA LEU A 251 -10.82 1.71 -0.11
C LEU A 251 -12.27 2.14 0.14
N GLU A 252 -12.55 3.42 0.22
CA GLU A 252 -13.93 3.95 0.26
C GLU A 252 -14.62 3.83 -1.12
N GLY A 253 -13.85 3.80 -2.21
CA GLY A 253 -14.32 3.66 -3.57
C GLY A 253 -14.19 4.91 -4.43
N SER A 254 -14.08 6.09 -3.83
CA SER A 254 -13.87 7.36 -4.54
C SER A 254 -12.39 7.58 -4.86
N PRO A 255 -12.06 8.25 -5.97
CA PRO A 255 -10.68 8.54 -6.33
C PRO A 255 -10.12 9.71 -5.50
N VAL A 256 -8.81 9.69 -5.30
CA VAL A 256 -8.01 10.83 -4.88
C VAL A 256 -7.14 11.30 -6.03
N THR A 257 -6.93 12.61 -6.15
CA THR A 257 -6.08 13.21 -7.18
C THR A 257 -4.73 13.59 -6.57
N ILE A 258 -3.65 13.23 -7.27
CA ILE A 258 -2.29 13.57 -6.88
C ILE A 258 -1.76 14.60 -7.87
N SER A 259 -1.21 15.68 -7.36
CA SER A 259 -0.69 16.78 -8.17
C SER A 259 0.55 17.41 -7.52
N VAL A 260 1.32 18.14 -8.29
CA VAL A 260 2.44 18.93 -7.77
C VAL A 260 2.08 20.41 -7.98
N ARG A 261 2.08 21.20 -6.92
CA ARG A 261 1.85 22.65 -6.94
C ARG A 261 2.96 23.33 -6.15
N ASP A 262 3.56 24.35 -6.71
CA ASP A 262 4.63 25.12 -6.08
C ASP A 262 5.74 24.23 -5.47
N SER A 263 6.15 23.21 -6.23
CA SER A 263 7.14 22.18 -5.84
C SER A 263 6.70 21.31 -4.64
N ALA A 264 5.46 21.40 -4.19
CA ALA A 264 4.90 20.54 -3.17
C ALA A 264 3.98 19.48 -3.78
N ALA A 265 4.14 18.23 -3.36
CA ALA A 265 3.21 17.18 -3.71
C ALA A 265 1.91 17.36 -2.90
N MET A 266 0.79 17.25 -3.59
CA MET A 266 -0.55 17.45 -3.05
C MET A 266 -1.39 16.20 -3.28
N ILE A 267 -2.24 15.85 -2.32
CA ILE A 267 -3.32 14.89 -2.49
C ILE A 267 -4.65 15.59 -2.29
N ASN A 268 -5.46 15.67 -3.35
CA ASN A 268 -6.59 16.58 -3.44
C ASN A 268 -6.15 18.03 -3.15
N GLN A 269 -6.53 18.56 -1.98
CA GLN A 269 -6.15 19.90 -1.51
C GLN A 269 -5.17 19.85 -0.32
N SER A 270 -4.81 18.66 0.16
CA SER A 270 -3.88 18.48 1.28
C SER A 270 -2.44 18.42 0.77
N LYS A 271 -1.53 19.09 1.49
CA LYS A 271 -0.10 19.03 1.20
C LYS A 271 0.50 17.78 1.85
N LEU A 272 1.35 17.07 1.11
CA LEU A 272 2.19 16.02 1.67
C LEU A 272 3.34 16.67 2.45
N LEU A 273 3.41 16.38 3.75
CA LEU A 273 4.46 16.89 4.65
C LEU A 273 5.68 15.98 4.66
N SER A 274 5.46 14.67 4.59
CA SER A 274 6.47 13.64 4.47
C SER A 274 5.90 12.46 3.70
N THR A 275 6.74 11.80 2.92
CA THR A 275 6.36 10.68 2.07
C THR A 275 7.17 9.44 2.40
N ASP A 276 6.68 8.29 1.97
CA ASP A 276 7.42 7.05 1.90
C ASP A 276 7.92 6.52 3.26
N LEU A 277 7.13 6.76 4.34
CA LEU A 277 7.41 6.15 5.65
C LEU A 277 6.96 4.69 5.60
N ASP A 278 7.93 3.78 5.49
CA ASP A 278 7.67 2.35 5.37
C ASP A 278 7.14 1.72 6.66
N ALA A 279 6.23 0.78 6.46
CA ALA A 279 5.72 -0.15 7.46
C ALA A 279 5.75 -1.58 6.90
N SER A 280 5.75 -2.60 7.77
CA SER A 280 5.82 -4.01 7.33
C SER A 280 4.68 -4.37 6.36
N ASN A 281 3.50 -3.80 6.54
CA ASN A 281 2.31 -4.05 5.75
C ASN A 281 1.85 -2.86 4.88
N GLY A 282 2.72 -1.88 4.61
CA GLY A 282 2.36 -0.75 3.75
C GLY A 282 3.31 0.43 3.83
N VAL A 283 2.83 1.58 3.35
CA VAL A 283 3.54 2.85 3.38
C VAL A 283 2.62 3.96 3.87
N ILE A 284 3.19 4.91 4.61
CA ILE A 284 2.47 6.07 5.15
C ILE A 284 2.98 7.33 4.48
N HIS A 285 2.06 8.16 3.99
CA HIS A 285 2.32 9.52 3.57
C HIS A 285 1.65 10.49 4.53
N VAL A 286 2.41 11.40 5.09
CA VAL A 286 1.94 12.37 6.08
C VAL A 286 1.30 13.55 5.38
N ILE A 287 0.08 13.92 5.77
CA ILE A 287 -0.68 15.02 5.17
C ILE A 287 -1.08 16.09 6.19
N ASP A 288 -1.20 17.33 5.71
CA ASP A 288 -1.48 18.51 6.55
C ASP A 288 -2.97 18.83 6.74
N ALA A 289 -3.86 18.06 6.09
CA ALA A 289 -5.31 18.22 6.24
C ALA A 289 -6.03 16.87 6.08
N VAL A 290 -7.17 16.72 6.75
CA VAL A 290 -8.01 15.52 6.65
C VAL A 290 -8.70 15.47 5.29
N LEU A 291 -8.59 14.35 4.58
CA LEU A 291 -9.27 14.12 3.32
C LEU A 291 -10.75 13.82 3.59
N MET A 292 -11.63 14.58 2.94
CA MET A 292 -13.06 14.31 2.99
C MET A 292 -13.49 13.63 1.69
N PRO A 293 -14.16 12.46 1.77
CA PRO A 293 -14.67 11.83 0.56
C PRO A 293 -15.66 12.76 -0.13
N PRO A 294 -15.68 12.78 -1.46
CA PRO A 294 -16.71 13.54 -2.19
C PRO A 294 -18.06 13.01 -1.79
N ALA A 295 -19.05 13.91 -1.68
CA ALA A 295 -20.40 13.48 -1.44
C ALA A 295 -20.83 12.56 -2.59
N LYS A 296 -21.31 11.36 -2.25
CA LYS A 296 -21.73 10.37 -3.25
C LYS A 296 -22.86 10.98 -4.10
N THR A 297 -22.62 11.10 -5.40
CA THR A 297 -23.67 11.47 -6.34
C THR A 297 -24.55 10.24 -6.50
N VAL A 298 -25.65 10.19 -5.80
CA VAL A 298 -26.63 9.11 -5.90
C VAL A 298 -27.76 9.54 -6.83
N ASN A 299 -28.25 8.63 -7.66
CA ASN A 299 -29.50 8.87 -8.35
C ASN A 299 -30.63 8.63 -7.34
N ALA A 300 -31.03 9.70 -6.65
CA ALA A 300 -32.03 9.65 -5.61
C ALA A 300 -33.37 9.06 -6.11
N ARG A 301 -33.70 9.31 -7.38
CA ARG A 301 -34.91 8.72 -8.00
C ARG A 301 -34.80 7.20 -8.08
N LEU A 302 -33.73 6.65 -8.63
CA LEU A 302 -33.52 5.19 -8.74
C LEU A 302 -33.48 4.52 -7.37
N MET A 303 -32.85 5.13 -6.39
CA MET A 303 -32.82 4.59 -5.03
C MET A 303 -34.18 4.52 -4.40
N LEU A 304 -34.97 5.58 -4.53
CA LEU A 304 -36.34 5.61 -4.01
C LEU A 304 -37.27 4.67 -4.78
N GLU A 305 -37.14 4.55 -6.10
CA GLU A 305 -37.88 3.59 -6.93
C GLU A 305 -37.59 2.14 -6.50
N ALA A 306 -36.33 1.79 -6.29
CA ALA A 306 -35.92 0.47 -5.81
C ALA A 306 -36.50 0.19 -4.41
N ALA A 307 -36.34 1.15 -3.48
CA ALA A 307 -36.86 1.02 -2.13
C ALA A 307 -38.40 0.86 -2.12
N VAL A 308 -39.11 1.59 -2.97
CA VAL A 308 -40.54 1.47 -3.09
C VAL A 308 -40.98 0.11 -3.66
N ALA A 309 -40.30 -0.40 -4.67
CA ALA A 309 -40.57 -1.71 -5.24
C ALA A 309 -40.41 -2.83 -4.20
N GLU A 310 -39.27 -2.86 -3.51
CA GLU A 310 -39.00 -3.85 -2.45
C GLU A 310 -39.90 -3.66 -1.23
N GLY A 311 -40.04 -2.43 -0.77
CA GLY A 311 -40.89 -2.10 0.37
C GLY A 311 -42.35 -2.46 0.16
N SER A 312 -42.86 -2.35 -1.08
CA SER A 312 -44.23 -2.78 -1.40
C SER A 312 -44.39 -4.30 -1.28
N GLN A 313 -43.37 -5.07 -1.66
CA GLN A 313 -43.37 -6.54 -1.49
C GLN A 313 -43.36 -6.92 0.00
N LEU A 314 -42.49 -6.28 0.79
CA LEU A 314 -42.42 -6.49 2.23
C LEU A 314 -43.73 -6.14 2.93
N PHE A 315 -44.35 -5.01 2.56
CA PHE A 315 -45.60 -4.57 3.14
C PHE A 315 -46.73 -5.54 2.84
N ASN A 316 -46.88 -5.97 1.58
CA ASN A 316 -47.90 -6.91 1.15
C ASN A 316 -47.69 -8.33 1.74
N GLY A 317 -46.44 -8.68 2.06
CA GLY A 317 -46.07 -9.90 2.78
C GLY A 317 -46.29 -9.84 4.30
N GLY A 318 -46.81 -8.75 4.84
CA GLY A 318 -47.03 -8.56 6.28
C GLY A 318 -45.80 -8.13 7.07
N HIS A 319 -44.67 -7.90 6.40
CA HIS A 319 -43.39 -7.50 7.03
C HIS A 319 -43.28 -5.99 7.21
N HIS A 320 -44.23 -5.37 7.90
CA HIS A 320 -44.37 -3.91 7.98
C HIS A 320 -43.19 -3.22 8.65
N ASP A 321 -42.54 -3.86 9.65
CA ASP A 321 -41.38 -3.30 10.33
C ASP A 321 -40.13 -3.31 9.43
N ALA A 322 -39.91 -4.40 8.67
CA ALA A 322 -38.85 -4.47 7.67
C ALA A 322 -39.05 -3.43 6.56
N CYS A 323 -40.27 -3.22 6.09
CA CYS A 323 -40.61 -2.18 5.13
C CYS A 323 -40.29 -0.76 5.66
N ALA A 324 -40.70 -0.46 6.89
CA ALA A 324 -40.38 0.82 7.53
C ALA A 324 -38.87 1.04 7.67
N THR A 325 -38.17 0.00 8.08
CA THR A 325 -36.69 0.02 8.22
C THR A 325 -36.00 0.28 6.87
N LEU A 326 -36.45 -0.40 5.80
CA LEU A 326 -35.92 -0.18 4.45
C LEU A 326 -36.08 1.28 4.00
N TYR A 327 -37.27 1.85 4.12
CA TYR A 327 -37.54 3.25 3.74
C TYR A 327 -36.71 4.24 4.58
N GLN A 328 -36.63 4.00 5.88
CA GLN A 328 -35.83 4.83 6.80
C GLN A 328 -34.34 4.81 6.43
N ASN A 329 -33.80 3.63 6.15
CA ASN A 329 -32.39 3.48 5.76
C ASN A 329 -32.09 4.17 4.42
N THR A 330 -32.99 4.00 3.44
CA THR A 330 -32.86 4.67 2.13
C THR A 330 -32.87 6.20 2.27
N MET A 331 -33.77 6.75 3.09
CA MET A 331 -33.80 8.20 3.35
C MET A 331 -32.50 8.67 4.07
N ASN A 332 -32.02 7.95 5.05
CA ASN A 332 -30.79 8.28 5.76
C ASN A 332 -29.56 8.25 4.81
N GLU A 333 -29.50 7.29 3.90
CA GLU A 333 -28.46 7.21 2.88
C GLU A 333 -28.52 8.40 1.93
N LEU A 334 -29.71 8.76 1.46
CA LEU A 334 -29.93 9.96 0.62
C LEU A 334 -29.56 11.25 1.35
N MET A 335 -29.84 11.37 2.64
CA MET A 335 -29.44 12.54 3.44
C MET A 335 -27.93 12.72 3.52
N SER A 336 -27.15 11.63 3.46
CA SER A 336 -25.69 11.68 3.42
C SER A 336 -25.10 12.04 2.06
N SER A 337 -25.94 12.06 1.01
CA SER A 337 -25.55 12.32 -0.37
C SER A 337 -25.72 13.80 -0.79
N THR A 338 -25.30 14.11 -2.04
CA THR A 338 -25.48 15.45 -2.63
C THR A 338 -26.89 15.59 -3.21
N ILE A 339 -27.85 15.98 -2.38
CA ILE A 339 -29.21 16.33 -2.78
C ILE A 339 -29.55 17.75 -2.31
N SER A 340 -30.61 18.32 -2.87
CA SER A 340 -31.02 19.71 -2.54
C SER A 340 -31.31 19.89 -1.05
N PRO A 341 -31.03 21.06 -0.46
CA PRO A 341 -31.36 21.36 0.93
C PRO A 341 -32.87 21.23 1.24
N SER A 342 -33.72 21.57 0.28
CA SER A 342 -35.17 21.40 0.42
C SER A 342 -35.56 19.94 0.59
N LEU A 343 -34.96 19.05 -0.19
CA LEU A 343 -35.20 17.61 -0.11
C LEU A 343 -34.70 17.03 1.21
N LYS A 344 -33.52 17.46 1.71
CA LYS A 344 -33.02 17.09 3.03
C LYS A 344 -33.94 17.52 4.15
N SER A 345 -34.46 18.76 4.09
CA SER A 345 -35.38 19.27 5.08
C SER A 345 -36.70 18.46 5.07
N HIS A 346 -37.22 18.12 3.89
CA HIS A 346 -38.40 17.28 3.76
C HIS A 346 -38.15 15.89 4.37
N MET A 347 -37.06 15.21 4.03
CA MET A 347 -36.69 13.89 4.61
C MET A 347 -36.59 13.94 6.13
N THR A 348 -35.95 14.99 6.67
CA THR A 348 -35.83 15.17 8.13
C THR A 348 -37.21 15.24 8.79
N ASN A 349 -38.13 15.98 8.22
CA ASN A 349 -39.48 16.09 8.74
C ASN A 349 -40.24 14.76 8.68
N VAL A 350 -40.10 14.04 7.57
CA VAL A 350 -40.72 12.71 7.38
C VAL A 350 -40.20 11.71 8.39
N LEU A 351 -38.85 11.63 8.56
CA LEU A 351 -38.18 10.74 9.52
C LEU A 351 -38.64 11.06 10.96
N ASN A 352 -38.67 12.34 11.33
CA ASN A 352 -39.14 12.78 12.66
C ASN A 352 -40.63 12.44 12.89
N THR A 353 -41.45 12.52 11.85
CA THR A 353 -42.87 12.15 11.95
C THR A 353 -43.01 10.63 12.09
N ALA A 354 -42.27 9.86 11.30
CA ALA A 354 -42.29 8.41 11.34
C ALA A 354 -41.79 7.85 12.69
N SER A 355 -40.76 8.49 13.30
CA SER A 355 -40.21 8.06 14.60
C SER A 355 -41.22 8.17 15.76
N ARG A 356 -42.26 9.00 15.62
CA ARG A 356 -43.33 9.17 16.61
C ARG A 356 -44.48 8.15 16.46
N GLN A 357 -44.44 7.36 15.39
CA GLN A 357 -45.49 6.35 15.16
C GLN A 357 -45.14 5.08 15.96
N HIS A 358 -46.13 4.57 16.69
CA HIS A 358 -46.00 3.37 17.52
C HIS A 358 -46.18 2.08 16.71
N SER A 359 -47.07 2.13 15.69
CA SER A 359 -47.34 1.01 14.80
C SER A 359 -46.32 0.92 13.67
N PRO A 360 -45.74 -0.27 13.41
CA PRO A 360 -44.87 -0.47 12.22
C PRO A 360 -45.57 -0.16 10.91
N THR A 361 -46.87 -0.46 10.81
CA THR A 361 -47.71 -0.16 9.65
C THR A 361 -47.82 1.33 9.41
N ASP A 362 -48.15 2.11 10.45
CA ASP A 362 -48.27 3.57 10.33
C ASP A 362 -46.94 4.24 10.02
N ARG A 363 -45.84 3.70 10.59
CA ARG A 363 -44.47 4.14 10.30
C ARG A 363 -44.13 3.93 8.82
N ALA A 364 -44.38 2.71 8.29
CA ALA A 364 -44.15 2.40 6.88
C ALA A 364 -44.99 3.31 5.94
N TRP A 365 -46.24 3.55 6.26
CA TRP A 365 -47.09 4.44 5.49
C TRP A 365 -46.66 5.92 5.55
N THR A 366 -46.19 6.38 6.69
CA THR A 366 -45.64 7.75 6.86
C THR A 366 -44.43 7.95 5.99
N LEU A 367 -43.50 7.00 6.03
CA LEU A 367 -42.25 7.03 5.21
C LEU A 367 -42.61 6.93 3.71
N ARG A 368 -43.53 6.04 3.31
CA ARG A 368 -43.94 5.87 1.93
C ARG A 368 -44.57 7.17 1.36
N ARG A 369 -45.48 7.78 2.07
CA ARG A 369 -46.09 9.07 1.65
C ARG A 369 -45.02 10.17 1.52
N GLY A 370 -44.05 10.19 2.43
CA GLY A 370 -42.93 11.11 2.32
C GLY A 370 -42.12 10.88 1.04
N ILE A 371 -41.83 9.63 0.67
CA ILE A 371 -41.17 9.28 -0.58
C ILE A 371 -41.98 9.76 -1.79
N ASP A 372 -43.28 9.50 -1.83
CA ASP A 372 -44.14 9.89 -2.94
C ASP A 372 -44.15 11.42 -3.16
N GLN A 373 -44.07 12.21 -2.09
CA GLN A 373 -44.00 13.68 -2.16
C GLN A 373 -42.61 14.20 -2.67
N MET A 374 -41.60 13.38 -2.65
CA MET A 374 -40.26 13.75 -3.16
C MET A 374 -40.13 13.59 -4.68
N TYR A 375 -40.86 12.68 -5.32
CA TYR A 375 -40.72 12.39 -6.75
C TYR A 375 -40.79 13.61 -7.68
N PRO A 376 -41.71 14.58 -7.47
CA PRO A 376 -41.78 15.78 -8.32
C PRO A 376 -40.54 16.68 -8.21
N GLN A 377 -39.79 16.58 -7.11
CA GLN A 377 -38.62 17.40 -6.84
C GLN A 377 -37.32 16.75 -7.34
N LEU A 378 -37.39 15.50 -7.79
CA LEU A 378 -36.22 14.75 -8.28
C LEU A 378 -36.03 14.95 -9.78
N PRO A 379 -34.78 15.03 -10.27
CA PRO A 379 -34.52 15.09 -11.70
C PRO A 379 -35.14 13.87 -12.40
N SER A 380 -35.74 14.11 -13.56
CA SER A 380 -36.24 13.02 -14.42
C SER A 380 -35.02 12.26 -14.99
N ASN A 381 -35.12 10.94 -15.04
CA ASN A 381 -34.19 10.11 -15.80
C ASN A 381 -34.29 10.48 -17.31
N ARG A 382 -33.43 11.35 -17.82
CA ARG A 382 -33.18 11.55 -19.23
C ARG A 382 -31.83 11.06 -19.60
#